data_5af6458db9d06188787768b2d0d0aa0c
#
_entry.id   5af6458db9d06188787768b2d0d0aa0c
#
_cell.length_a   1.000
_cell.length_b   1.000
_cell.length_c   1.000
_cell.angle_alpha   90.00
_cell.angle_beta   90.00
_cell.angle_gamma   90.00
#
_symmetry.space_group_name_H-M   'P 1'
#
loop_
_entity.id
_entity.type
_entity.pdbx_description
1 polymer ?
#
loop_
_entity_poly.entity_id
_entity_poly.type
_entity_poly.pdbx_seq_one_letter_code
_entity_poly.pdbx_strand_id
1 'polypeptide(L)'
;MAPPRNERRREALADAAIAILGTSGIHSLSHRAVDERAELPAGTAANYFPTRDELLAAAARRVIGLHIEAMDAADSQVAGPVDPAGLAELIGGALYDSAARHRARYLAIYELTLEATRRPALAEALSGMVAATLDVTIGQHRMLGLDTSPAQVQALITLFGGALLTLAAGPPEAVTPDATHALARCLVAGVLATVPGPGPA
;
A
#
# COMPACT_ATOMS: atom_id res chain seq x y z
N MET A 1 13.97 13.85 16.81
CA MET A 1 15.30 14.27 16.27
C MET A 1 15.23 14.18 14.77
N ALA A 2 15.58 15.24 14.02
CA ALA A 2 15.49 15.21 12.55
C ALA A 2 16.55 14.25 11.99
N PRO A 3 16.21 13.42 10.97
CA PRO A 3 17.17 12.48 10.38
C PRO A 3 18.40 13.20 9.80
N PRO A 4 19.56 12.52 9.77
CA PRO A 4 20.77 13.07 9.19
C PRO A 4 20.56 13.52 7.74
N ARG A 5 21.32 14.52 7.25
CA ARG A 5 21.18 15.08 5.90
C ARG A 5 21.21 14.01 4.80
N ASN A 6 21.97 12.93 4.99
CA ASN A 6 22.06 11.82 4.05
C ASN A 6 20.77 10.98 3.99
N GLU A 7 20.10 10.80 5.10
CA GLU A 7 18.85 10.03 5.19
C GLU A 7 17.69 10.79 4.53
N ARG A 8 17.55 12.08 4.79
CA ARG A 8 16.56 12.93 4.11
C ARG A 8 16.72 12.94 2.59
N ARG A 9 17.96 12.94 2.08
CA ARG A 9 18.19 12.86 0.63
C ARG A 9 17.83 11.50 0.07
N ARG A 10 18.11 10.43 0.82
CA ARG A 10 17.76 9.06 0.47
C ARG A 10 16.25 8.89 0.37
N GLU A 11 15.53 9.42 1.34
CA GLU A 11 14.07 9.45 1.35
C GLU A 11 13.51 10.27 0.17
N ALA A 12 14.02 11.47 -0.07
CA ALA A 12 13.57 12.32 -1.18
C ALA A 12 13.75 11.65 -2.55
N LEU A 13 14.87 10.94 -2.76
CA LEU A 13 15.10 10.17 -3.98
C LEU A 13 14.14 9.00 -4.11
N ALA A 14 13.87 8.28 -3.01
CA ALA A 14 12.91 7.18 -3.00
C ALA A 14 11.47 7.68 -3.23
N ASP A 15 11.08 8.80 -2.64
CA ASP A 15 9.78 9.44 -2.85
C ASP A 15 9.63 9.91 -4.32
N ALA A 16 10.68 10.46 -4.92
CA ALA A 16 10.71 10.81 -6.34
C ALA A 16 10.55 9.57 -7.24
N ALA A 17 11.23 8.46 -6.90
CA ALA A 17 11.09 7.20 -7.61
C ALA A 17 9.66 6.65 -7.53
N ILE A 18 9.02 6.68 -6.35
CA ILE A 18 7.62 6.30 -6.16
C ILE A 18 6.69 7.17 -7.02
N ALA A 19 6.92 8.48 -7.03
CA ALA A 19 6.12 9.40 -7.84
C ALA A 19 6.23 9.08 -9.35
N ILE A 20 7.43 8.79 -9.87
CA ILE A 20 7.64 8.40 -11.27
C ILE A 20 6.93 7.07 -11.57
N LEU A 21 7.10 6.06 -10.71
CA LEU A 21 6.45 4.76 -10.86
C LEU A 21 4.93 4.89 -10.94
N GLY A 22 4.35 5.69 -10.05
CA GLY A 22 2.90 5.85 -9.96
C GLY A 22 2.27 6.74 -11.03
N THR A 23 3.05 7.58 -11.73
CA THR A 23 2.53 8.51 -12.76
C THR A 23 2.94 8.15 -14.17
N SER A 24 4.12 7.57 -14.35
CA SER A 24 4.75 7.35 -15.66
C SER A 24 5.20 5.90 -15.89
N GLY A 25 5.03 5.06 -14.87
CA GLY A 25 5.34 3.62 -14.93
C GLY A 25 6.82 3.28 -14.83
N ILE A 26 7.10 1.98 -14.75
CA ILE A 26 8.44 1.42 -14.49
C ILE A 26 9.48 1.78 -15.56
N HIS A 27 9.05 1.94 -16.82
CA HIS A 27 9.96 2.25 -17.92
C HIS A 27 10.53 3.68 -17.86
N SER A 28 9.81 4.61 -17.24
CA SER A 28 10.23 6.01 -17.05
C SER A 28 11.22 6.18 -15.90
N LEU A 29 11.39 5.17 -15.05
CA LEU A 29 12.30 5.25 -13.91
C LEU A 29 13.76 5.17 -14.38
N SER A 30 14.53 6.22 -14.10
CA SER A 30 15.98 6.27 -14.29
C SER A 30 16.60 7.17 -13.22
N HIS A 31 17.90 7.01 -12.94
CA HIS A 31 18.61 7.87 -11.97
C HIS A 31 18.45 9.35 -12.33
N ARG A 32 18.57 9.69 -13.61
CA ARG A 32 18.40 11.07 -14.09
C ARG A 32 16.98 11.60 -13.83
N ALA A 33 15.95 10.81 -14.16
CA ALA A 33 14.56 11.21 -13.92
C ALA A 33 14.28 11.40 -12.42
N VAL A 34 14.88 10.56 -11.56
CA VAL A 34 14.78 10.67 -10.11
C VAL A 34 15.47 11.93 -9.60
N ASP A 35 16.68 12.25 -10.08
CA ASP A 35 17.38 13.50 -9.72
C ASP A 35 16.54 14.73 -10.11
N GLU A 36 16.02 14.76 -11.34
CA GLU A 36 15.18 15.84 -11.84
C GLU A 36 13.89 15.99 -11.01
N ARG A 37 13.22 14.85 -10.69
CA ARG A 37 11.98 14.85 -9.91
C ARG A 37 12.18 15.23 -8.45
N ALA A 38 13.35 14.89 -7.88
CA ALA A 38 13.74 15.23 -6.51
C ALA A 38 14.34 16.64 -6.37
N GLU A 39 14.50 17.36 -7.49
CA GLU A 39 15.18 18.68 -7.54
C GLU A 39 16.59 18.63 -6.95
N LEU A 40 17.32 17.53 -7.23
CA LEU A 40 18.68 17.32 -6.76
C LEU A 40 19.69 17.40 -7.93
N PRO A 41 20.97 17.70 -7.65
CA PRO A 41 22.00 17.72 -8.67
C PRO A 41 22.11 16.38 -9.42
N ALA A 42 22.35 16.44 -10.73
CA ALA A 42 22.54 15.26 -11.58
C ALA A 42 23.64 14.33 -11.02
N GLY A 43 23.38 13.03 -11.02
CA GLY A 43 24.26 12.00 -10.46
C GLY A 43 24.03 11.71 -8.97
N THR A 44 23.16 12.48 -8.29
CA THR A 44 22.86 12.24 -6.86
C THR A 44 22.25 10.87 -6.66
N ALA A 45 21.23 10.51 -7.44
CA ALA A 45 20.56 9.19 -7.32
C ALA A 45 21.54 8.03 -7.56
N ALA A 46 22.43 8.14 -8.56
CA ALA A 46 23.47 7.12 -8.83
C ALA A 46 24.48 6.98 -7.68
N ASN A 47 24.79 8.06 -6.97
CA ASN A 47 25.66 8.01 -5.81
C ASN A 47 25.03 7.31 -4.60
N TYR A 48 23.69 7.41 -4.45
CA TYR A 48 22.96 6.76 -3.35
C TYR A 48 22.50 5.34 -3.68
N PHE A 49 22.18 5.08 -4.94
CA PHE A 49 21.68 3.82 -5.48
C PHE A 49 22.41 3.52 -6.80
N PRO A 50 23.61 2.93 -6.75
CA PRO A 50 24.46 2.71 -7.93
C PRO A 50 23.80 1.95 -9.07
N THR A 51 22.90 1.03 -8.76
CA THR A 51 22.19 0.21 -9.74
C THR A 51 20.69 0.52 -9.78
N ARG A 52 20.06 0.18 -10.92
CA ARG A 52 18.60 0.27 -11.06
C ARG A 52 17.89 -0.62 -10.02
N ASP A 53 18.44 -1.78 -9.70
CA ASP A 53 17.86 -2.71 -8.73
C ASP A 53 17.90 -2.14 -7.31
N GLU A 54 18.98 -1.45 -6.94
CA GLU A 54 19.07 -0.75 -5.65
C GLU A 54 18.08 0.42 -5.56
N LEU A 55 17.88 1.15 -6.65
CA LEU A 55 16.88 2.23 -6.73
C LEU A 55 15.45 1.67 -6.58
N LEU A 56 15.13 0.58 -7.29
CA LEU A 56 13.84 -0.11 -7.15
C LEU A 56 13.61 -0.66 -5.75
N ALA A 57 14.64 -1.29 -5.15
CA ALA A 57 14.56 -1.79 -3.78
C ALA A 57 14.40 -0.66 -2.75
N ALA A 58 15.02 0.49 -2.99
CA ALA A 58 14.83 1.66 -2.13
C ALA A 58 13.40 2.22 -2.23
N ALA A 59 12.84 2.33 -3.44
CA ALA A 59 11.46 2.72 -3.65
C ALA A 59 10.49 1.73 -3.00
N ALA A 60 10.75 0.41 -3.12
CA ALA A 60 9.96 -0.63 -2.50
C ALA A 60 9.93 -0.50 -0.96
N ARG A 61 11.09 -0.39 -0.33
CA ARG A 61 11.16 -0.21 1.14
C ARG A 61 10.45 1.06 1.61
N ARG A 62 10.61 2.15 0.86
CA ARG A 62 9.97 3.43 1.21
C ARG A 62 8.45 3.36 1.08
N VAL A 63 7.93 2.79 0.00
CA VAL A 63 6.49 2.69 -0.22
C VAL A 63 5.81 1.76 0.78
N ILE A 64 6.51 0.70 1.23
CA ILE A 64 6.05 -0.18 2.32
C ILE A 64 5.95 0.62 3.62
N GLY A 65 6.98 1.37 3.99
CA GLY A 65 6.96 2.24 5.17
C GLY A 65 5.77 3.19 5.16
N LEU A 66 5.58 3.91 4.04
CA LEU A 66 4.44 4.81 3.85
C LEU A 66 3.08 4.10 3.90
N HIS A 67 3.00 2.85 3.48
CA HIS A 67 1.77 2.04 3.55
C HIS A 67 1.46 1.68 5.01
N ILE A 68 2.43 1.17 5.76
CA ILE A 68 2.26 0.83 7.17
C ILE A 68 1.94 2.07 8.01
N GLU A 69 2.66 3.19 7.83
CA GLU A 69 2.37 4.46 8.49
C GLU A 69 0.91 4.93 8.24
N ALA A 70 0.40 4.74 7.03
CA ALA A 70 -0.97 5.08 6.69
C ALA A 70 -1.99 4.17 7.38
N MET A 71 -1.69 2.87 7.55
CA MET A 71 -2.52 1.93 8.30
C MET A 71 -2.58 2.32 9.78
N ASP A 72 -1.43 2.56 10.41
CA ASP A 72 -1.34 2.97 11.83
C ASP A 72 -2.07 4.30 12.09
N ALA A 73 -1.98 5.25 11.15
CA ALA A 73 -2.68 6.53 11.26
C ALA A 73 -4.21 6.38 11.17
N ALA A 74 -4.70 5.44 10.35
CA ALA A 74 -6.13 5.15 10.26
C ALA A 74 -6.67 4.53 11.55
N ASP A 75 -5.89 3.65 12.20
CA ASP A 75 -6.27 3.01 13.46
C ASP A 75 -6.49 3.99 14.60
N SER A 76 -5.64 5.00 14.69
CA SER A 76 -5.71 6.01 15.73
C SER A 76 -6.99 6.86 15.69
N GLN A 77 -7.77 6.77 14.61
CA GLN A 77 -9.02 7.51 14.42
C GLN A 77 -10.27 6.71 14.77
N VAL A 78 -10.14 5.40 15.01
CA VAL A 78 -11.29 4.53 15.31
C VAL A 78 -11.42 4.37 16.83
N ALA A 79 -12.55 4.79 17.37
CA ALA A 79 -12.84 4.70 18.80
C ALA A 79 -13.78 3.51 19.08
N GLY A 80 -13.22 2.41 19.59
CA GLY A 80 -13.97 1.29 20.13
C GLY A 80 -14.39 0.20 19.13
N PRO A 81 -15.12 -0.82 19.63
CA PRO A 81 -15.54 -1.95 18.83
C PRO A 81 -16.47 -1.57 17.68
N VAL A 82 -16.34 -2.30 16.56
CA VAL A 82 -17.22 -2.16 15.39
C VAL A 82 -17.89 -3.51 15.06
N ASP A 83 -19.05 -3.43 14.44
CA ASP A 83 -19.72 -4.57 13.84
C ASP A 83 -19.29 -4.77 12.37
N PRO A 84 -19.76 -5.82 11.67
CA PRO A 84 -19.45 -6.00 10.24
C PRO A 84 -19.83 -4.83 9.33
N ALA A 85 -20.87 -4.07 9.67
CA ALA A 85 -21.24 -2.88 8.91
C ALA A 85 -20.23 -1.77 9.12
N GLY A 86 -19.80 -1.53 10.35
CA GLY A 86 -18.73 -0.60 10.68
C GLY A 86 -17.40 -0.97 10.01
N LEU A 87 -17.06 -2.27 9.96
CA LEU A 87 -15.88 -2.73 9.21
C LEU A 87 -16.00 -2.40 7.71
N ALA A 88 -17.19 -2.58 7.11
CA ALA A 88 -17.39 -2.22 5.71
C ALA A 88 -17.25 -0.71 5.47
N GLU A 89 -17.70 0.14 6.38
CA GLU A 89 -17.49 1.59 6.30
C GLU A 89 -16.00 1.96 6.37
N LEU A 90 -15.23 1.35 7.29
CA LEU A 90 -13.77 1.55 7.39
C LEU A 90 -13.05 1.12 6.10
N ILE A 91 -13.35 -0.05 5.58
CA ILE A 91 -12.77 -0.57 4.32
C ILE A 91 -13.17 0.33 3.14
N GLY A 92 -14.42 0.80 3.08
CA GLY A 92 -14.89 1.71 2.03
C GLY A 92 -14.15 3.05 2.02
N GLY A 93 -13.96 3.63 3.20
CA GLY A 93 -13.15 4.84 3.38
C GLY A 93 -11.70 4.63 2.98
N ALA A 94 -11.07 3.52 3.41
CA ALA A 94 -9.71 3.17 3.05
C ALA A 94 -9.52 2.95 1.53
N LEU A 95 -10.48 2.31 0.85
CA LEU A 95 -10.49 2.17 -0.61
C LEU A 95 -10.55 3.53 -1.30
N TYR A 96 -11.45 4.40 -0.84
CA TYR A 96 -11.57 5.75 -1.39
C TYR A 96 -10.29 6.56 -1.22
N ASP A 97 -9.75 6.63 -0.01
CA ASP A 97 -8.52 7.39 0.28
C ASP A 97 -7.32 6.84 -0.51
N SER A 98 -7.21 5.53 -0.60
CA SER A 98 -6.15 4.87 -1.35
C SER A 98 -6.25 5.14 -2.86
N ALA A 99 -7.43 4.99 -3.44
CA ALA A 99 -7.63 5.12 -4.88
C ALA A 99 -7.74 6.58 -5.36
N ALA A 100 -8.28 7.50 -4.54
CA ALA A 100 -8.47 8.90 -4.92
C ALA A 100 -7.29 9.78 -4.47
N ARG A 101 -6.92 9.73 -3.18
CA ARG A 101 -5.94 10.65 -2.59
C ARG A 101 -4.50 10.14 -2.68
N HIS A 102 -4.30 8.81 -2.70
CA HIS A 102 -3.00 8.17 -2.70
C HIS A 102 -2.74 7.29 -3.93
N ARG A 103 -3.49 7.53 -5.01
CA ARG A 103 -3.47 6.76 -6.26
C ARG A 103 -2.06 6.46 -6.76
N ALA A 104 -1.20 7.48 -6.88
CA ALA A 104 0.16 7.29 -7.38
C ALA A 104 1.00 6.35 -6.51
N ARG A 105 0.83 6.37 -5.19
CA ARG A 105 1.50 5.45 -4.27
C ARG A 105 1.10 4.01 -4.55
N TYR A 106 -0.19 3.74 -4.68
CA TYR A 106 -0.67 2.38 -4.90
C TYR A 106 -0.36 1.86 -6.29
N LEU A 107 -0.43 2.71 -7.32
CA LEU A 107 0.07 2.34 -8.65
C LEU A 107 1.56 1.99 -8.63
N ALA A 108 2.38 2.72 -7.87
CA ALA A 108 3.79 2.37 -7.69
C ALA A 108 3.98 1.02 -7.00
N ILE A 109 3.15 0.67 -5.99
CA ILE A 109 3.16 -0.66 -5.35
C ILE A 109 2.87 -1.76 -6.38
N TYR A 110 1.86 -1.58 -7.23
CA TYR A 110 1.52 -2.57 -8.26
C TYR A 110 2.61 -2.69 -9.34
N GLU A 111 3.19 -1.58 -9.80
CA GLU A 111 4.33 -1.58 -10.71
C GLU A 111 5.52 -2.37 -10.14
N LEU A 112 5.87 -2.11 -8.88
CA LEU A 112 6.93 -2.82 -8.18
C LEU A 112 6.60 -4.31 -7.97
N THR A 113 5.36 -4.64 -7.63
CA THR A 113 4.90 -6.01 -7.42
C THR A 113 4.98 -6.82 -8.73
N LEU A 114 4.52 -6.25 -9.84
CA LEU A 114 4.62 -6.88 -11.15
C LEU A 114 6.08 -7.05 -11.60
N GLU A 115 6.93 -6.06 -11.37
CA GLU A 115 8.35 -6.14 -11.70
C GLU A 115 9.09 -7.17 -10.83
N ALA A 116 8.69 -7.35 -9.58
CA ALA A 116 9.26 -8.33 -8.65
C ALA A 116 9.12 -9.78 -9.15
N THR A 117 8.09 -10.09 -9.96
CA THR A 117 7.95 -11.42 -10.58
C THR A 117 9.11 -11.78 -11.51
N ARG A 118 9.91 -10.79 -11.93
CA ARG A 118 11.05 -10.93 -12.85
C ARG A 118 12.40 -10.56 -12.22
N ARG A 119 12.40 -10.01 -10.99
CA ARG A 119 13.61 -9.52 -10.29
C ARG A 119 13.68 -10.08 -8.87
N PRO A 120 14.53 -11.12 -8.61
CA PRO A 120 14.62 -11.73 -7.29
C PRO A 120 14.97 -10.77 -6.16
N ALA A 121 15.87 -9.82 -6.38
CA ALA A 121 16.25 -8.82 -5.37
C ALA A 121 15.09 -7.87 -5.00
N LEU A 122 14.23 -7.54 -5.95
CA LEU A 122 13.02 -6.75 -5.69
C LEU A 122 11.96 -7.60 -4.99
N ALA A 123 11.81 -8.87 -5.37
CA ALA A 123 10.91 -9.80 -4.70
C ALA A 123 11.31 -9.97 -3.21
N GLU A 124 12.59 -10.08 -2.91
CA GLU A 124 13.10 -10.11 -1.53
C GLU A 124 12.77 -8.81 -0.78
N ALA A 125 12.98 -7.65 -1.40
CA ALA A 125 12.66 -6.36 -0.80
C ALA A 125 11.15 -6.20 -0.47
N LEU A 126 10.27 -6.85 -1.23
CA LEU A 126 8.81 -6.82 -1.03
C LEU A 126 8.28 -7.97 -0.18
N SER A 127 9.08 -9.02 0.08
CA SER A 127 8.61 -10.27 0.72
C SER A 127 8.00 -10.05 2.11
N GLY A 128 8.55 -9.11 2.88
CA GLY A 128 8.04 -8.78 4.22
C GLY A 128 6.73 -7.98 4.24
N MET A 129 6.33 -7.36 3.12
CA MET A 129 5.15 -6.48 3.08
C MET A 129 3.87 -7.25 3.35
N VAL A 130 3.68 -8.39 2.71
CA VAL A 130 2.44 -9.19 2.83
C VAL A 130 2.27 -9.69 4.27
N ALA A 131 3.34 -10.21 4.88
CA ALA A 131 3.32 -10.67 6.26
C ALA A 131 3.05 -9.51 7.23
N ALA A 132 3.75 -8.38 7.08
CA ALA A 132 3.56 -7.22 7.92
C ALA A 132 2.12 -6.65 7.82
N THR A 133 1.58 -6.56 6.60
CA THR A 133 0.19 -6.13 6.38
C THR A 133 -0.79 -7.08 7.08
N LEU A 134 -0.59 -8.40 6.97
CA LEU A 134 -1.45 -9.37 7.63
C LEU A 134 -1.40 -9.24 9.15
N ASP A 135 -0.21 -9.16 9.74
CA ASP A 135 -0.03 -9.05 11.19
C ASP A 135 -0.65 -7.76 11.75
N VAL A 136 -0.42 -6.62 11.08
CA VAL A 136 -1.02 -5.33 11.44
C VAL A 136 -2.55 -5.43 11.36
N THR A 137 -3.10 -5.93 10.25
CA THR A 137 -4.56 -6.03 10.07
C THR A 137 -5.21 -6.97 11.08
N ILE A 138 -4.58 -8.10 11.43
CA ILE A 138 -5.07 -8.97 12.51
C ILE A 138 -5.10 -8.22 13.85
N GLY A 139 -4.06 -7.45 14.14
CA GLY A 139 -4.00 -6.59 15.33
C GLY A 139 -5.13 -5.56 15.36
N GLN A 140 -5.38 -4.90 14.22
CA GLN A 140 -6.47 -3.94 14.05
C GLN A 140 -7.84 -4.58 14.31
N HIS A 141 -8.12 -5.73 13.68
CA HIS A 141 -9.39 -6.44 13.89
C HIS A 141 -9.63 -6.80 15.37
N ARG A 142 -8.57 -7.21 16.09
CA ARG A 142 -8.67 -7.50 17.54
C ARG A 142 -8.98 -6.24 18.34
N MET A 143 -8.32 -5.11 18.04
CA MET A 143 -8.58 -3.83 18.73
C MET A 143 -10.01 -3.33 18.46
N LEU A 144 -10.54 -3.59 17.27
CA LEU A 144 -11.92 -3.28 16.88
C LEU A 144 -12.96 -4.27 17.44
N GLY A 145 -12.55 -5.25 18.25
CA GLY A 145 -13.45 -6.25 18.82
C GLY A 145 -14.05 -7.23 17.81
N LEU A 146 -13.44 -7.33 16.61
CA LEU A 146 -13.90 -8.23 15.56
C LEU A 146 -13.39 -9.65 15.81
N ASP A 147 -14.31 -10.61 15.78
CA ASP A 147 -14.02 -12.04 15.86
C ASP A 147 -13.82 -12.60 14.45
N THR A 148 -12.68 -12.28 13.85
CA THR A 148 -12.31 -12.73 12.50
C THR A 148 -11.13 -13.68 12.55
N SER A 149 -11.21 -14.76 11.78
CA SER A 149 -10.08 -15.69 11.63
C SER A 149 -8.96 -15.08 10.75
N PRO A 150 -7.71 -15.55 10.92
CA PRO A 150 -6.61 -15.13 10.02
C PRO A 150 -6.92 -15.39 8.53
N ALA A 151 -7.70 -16.43 8.22
CA ALA A 151 -8.12 -16.72 6.85
C ALA A 151 -9.10 -15.67 6.31
N GLN A 152 -10.03 -15.19 7.12
CA GLN A 152 -10.93 -14.10 6.76
C GLN A 152 -10.17 -12.80 6.55
N VAL A 153 -9.23 -12.46 7.44
CA VAL A 153 -8.39 -11.26 7.29
C VAL A 153 -7.56 -11.35 6.00
N GLN A 154 -6.93 -12.49 5.74
CA GLN A 154 -6.16 -12.70 4.50
C GLN A 154 -7.04 -12.55 3.25
N ALA A 155 -8.26 -13.08 3.27
CA ALA A 155 -9.21 -12.94 2.17
C ALA A 155 -9.61 -11.46 1.96
N LEU A 156 -9.89 -10.72 3.04
CA LEU A 156 -10.21 -9.29 2.96
C LEU A 156 -9.04 -8.49 2.37
N ILE A 157 -7.80 -8.72 2.80
CA ILE A 157 -6.60 -8.08 2.25
C ILE A 157 -6.47 -8.36 0.74
N THR A 158 -6.64 -9.61 0.35
CA THR A 158 -6.52 -10.02 -1.06
C THR A 158 -7.57 -9.34 -1.95
N LEU A 159 -8.82 -9.35 -1.50
CA LEU A 159 -9.93 -8.74 -2.23
C LEU A 159 -9.84 -7.20 -2.23
N PHE A 160 -9.41 -6.59 -1.12
CA PHE A 160 -9.12 -5.16 -1.04
C PHE A 160 -8.07 -4.76 -2.08
N GLY A 161 -6.95 -5.51 -2.15
CA GLY A 161 -5.89 -5.25 -3.14
C GLY A 161 -6.39 -5.35 -4.58
N GLY A 162 -7.19 -6.36 -4.91
CA GLY A 162 -7.79 -6.50 -6.24
C GLY A 162 -8.77 -5.37 -6.59
N ALA A 163 -9.62 -4.98 -5.64
CA ALA A 163 -10.54 -3.86 -5.77
C ALA A 163 -9.78 -2.53 -5.96
N LEU A 164 -8.77 -2.30 -5.13
CA LEU A 164 -7.94 -1.10 -5.19
C LEU A 164 -7.18 -0.99 -6.52
N LEU A 165 -6.61 -2.08 -7.04
CA LEU A 165 -5.99 -2.09 -8.36
C LEU A 165 -6.98 -1.65 -9.45
N THR A 166 -8.17 -2.22 -9.45
CA THR A 166 -9.22 -1.89 -10.42
C THR A 166 -9.62 -0.41 -10.34
N LEU A 167 -9.81 0.10 -9.13
CA LEU A 167 -10.15 1.51 -8.90
C LEU A 167 -9.01 2.45 -9.28
N ALA A 168 -7.77 2.13 -8.86
CA ALA A 168 -6.61 2.96 -9.14
C ALA A 168 -6.19 2.92 -10.62
N ALA A 169 -6.41 1.84 -11.34
CA ALA A 169 -6.14 1.75 -12.78
C ALA A 169 -7.28 2.31 -13.65
N GLY A 170 -8.49 2.38 -13.10
CA GLY A 170 -9.68 2.88 -13.78
C GLY A 170 -9.76 4.41 -13.91
N PRO A 171 -10.84 4.94 -14.50
CA PRO A 171 -11.05 6.37 -14.62
C PRO A 171 -11.28 7.02 -13.23
N PRO A 172 -10.60 8.16 -12.93
CA PRO A 172 -10.70 8.80 -11.61
C PRO A 172 -12.13 9.16 -11.17
N GLU A 173 -12.99 9.51 -12.11
CA GLU A 173 -14.39 9.86 -11.87
C GLU A 173 -15.26 8.69 -11.39
N ALA A 174 -14.81 7.45 -11.59
CA ALA A 174 -15.48 6.26 -11.07
C ALA A 174 -15.16 6.01 -9.57
N VAL A 175 -14.14 6.66 -9.02
CA VAL A 175 -13.75 6.53 -7.62
C VAL A 175 -14.56 7.50 -6.79
N THR A 176 -15.72 7.07 -6.33
CA THR A 176 -16.59 7.86 -5.45
C THR A 176 -16.75 7.18 -4.08
N PRO A 177 -17.04 7.93 -3.00
CA PRO A 177 -17.31 7.35 -1.69
C PRO A 177 -18.41 6.27 -1.76
N ASP A 178 -19.51 6.54 -2.46
CA ASP A 178 -20.64 5.60 -2.57
C ASP A 178 -20.22 4.29 -3.24
N ALA A 179 -19.44 4.36 -4.34
CA ALA A 179 -18.97 3.17 -5.05
C ALA A 179 -18.01 2.34 -4.18
N THR A 180 -17.08 2.98 -3.48
CA THR A 180 -16.12 2.28 -2.62
C THR A 180 -16.79 1.64 -1.40
N HIS A 181 -17.74 2.31 -0.76
CA HIS A 181 -18.51 1.74 0.35
C HIS A 181 -19.44 0.60 -0.11
N ALA A 182 -20.09 0.72 -1.28
CA ALA A 182 -20.89 -0.37 -1.83
C ALA A 182 -20.04 -1.63 -2.08
N LEU A 183 -18.83 -1.44 -2.67
CA LEU A 183 -17.89 -2.53 -2.90
C LEU A 183 -17.40 -3.14 -1.58
N ALA A 184 -17.06 -2.34 -0.61
CA ALA A 184 -16.62 -2.81 0.71
C ALA A 184 -17.69 -3.65 1.43
N ARG A 185 -18.96 -3.24 1.37
CA ARG A 185 -20.08 -4.03 1.89
C ARG A 185 -20.16 -5.42 1.24
N CYS A 186 -20.01 -5.49 -0.08
CA CYS A 186 -19.97 -6.78 -0.79
C CYS A 186 -18.77 -7.64 -0.36
N LEU A 187 -17.58 -7.06 -0.23
CA LEU A 187 -16.37 -7.77 0.20
C LEU A 187 -16.53 -8.34 1.61
N VAL A 188 -16.92 -7.51 2.57
CA VAL A 188 -17.08 -7.93 3.96
C VAL A 188 -18.17 -9.01 4.10
N ALA A 189 -19.36 -8.78 3.53
CA ALA A 189 -20.45 -9.75 3.59
C ALA A 189 -20.06 -11.09 2.94
N GLY A 190 -19.42 -11.05 1.77
CA GLY A 190 -18.97 -12.25 1.07
C GLY A 190 -17.94 -13.05 1.86
N VAL A 191 -16.92 -12.39 2.40
CA VAL A 191 -15.87 -13.07 3.18
C VAL A 191 -16.41 -13.65 4.47
N LEU A 192 -17.19 -12.90 5.25
CA LEU A 192 -17.71 -13.38 6.52
C LEU A 192 -18.72 -14.53 6.36
N ALA A 193 -19.43 -14.59 5.21
CA ALA A 193 -20.37 -15.67 4.92
C ALA A 193 -19.71 -16.95 4.39
N THR A 194 -18.57 -16.86 3.69
CA THR A 194 -18.02 -17.98 2.90
C THR A 194 -16.66 -18.49 3.38
N VAL A 195 -15.87 -17.66 4.07
CA VAL A 195 -14.56 -18.05 4.61
C VAL A 195 -14.74 -18.50 6.07
N PRO A 196 -14.16 -19.67 6.47
CA PRO A 196 -14.29 -20.17 7.84
C PRO A 196 -13.90 -19.12 8.88
N GLY A 197 -14.77 -18.90 9.85
CA GLY A 197 -14.51 -18.09 11.03
C GLY A 197 -13.53 -18.76 11.99
N PRO A 198 -13.26 -18.14 13.14
CA PRO A 198 -12.49 -18.78 14.20
C PRO A 198 -13.18 -20.08 14.63
N GLY A 199 -12.38 -21.15 14.84
CA GLY A 199 -12.89 -22.42 15.35
C GLY A 199 -13.51 -22.26 16.73
N PRO A 200 -14.36 -23.20 17.16
CA PRO A 200 -14.85 -23.20 18.53
C PRO A 200 -13.66 -23.26 19.49
N ALA A 201 -13.70 -22.40 20.54
CA ALA A 201 -12.69 -22.34 21.58
C ALA A 201 -12.67 -23.61 22.44
#